data_8f49fda65d32a4a49cd024e495cf4656
#
_entry.id   8f49fda65d32a4a49cd024e495cf4656
#
_cell.length_a   1.000
_cell.length_b   1.000
_cell.length_c   1.000
_cell.angle_alpha   90.00
_cell.angle_beta   90.00
_cell.angle_gamma   90.00
#
_symmetry.space_group_name_H-M   'P 1'
#
loop_
_entity.id
_entity.type
_entity.pdbx_description
1 polymer ?
#
loop_
_entity_poly.entity_id
_entity_poly.type
_entity_poly.pdbx_seq_one_letter_code
_entity_poly.pdbx_strand_id
1 'polypeptide(L)'
;MNRMSRTTAPKANSTEAEGTPMNRRSLLLQGGSLALLLGMHEIARGATIMAVRVWPANDYTRVTIESDGRLRSQQLVVGNPPRLAVDIEGIDLNPALRELVGKIKPGDPFINGLRVGQFAPSVVRIVFDLKQTVAPQVFSLAPVAAYQHRLVLDLYPQQAIDPMEALIAERLRDAPKAQGSDSTVAGIAPRNAGAPGDTPAPLRPAPPATDPLGDLMAQQSMRPTAPLGGNASAPALVAPAPLPPVVGTAPVMPAARATARDNNGNGSTATASRTDRIIIVALDPGHGGEDPGAIGPNGTREKDIVLLVAHRLRDRINASSVNGNPMRAFLTRDSDFFVPLGTRVQKARRVQADLFVSIHADAFTNPDARGASVFALSQTGASSSAARWLANKENQADRVGGVNVGSHEAQVQRALLDMSTTAQINDSLKLGGAMLGEIRGIGARLHKPRVEQAGFAVLKAPDIPSVLVETAFISNPEEEAKLRSVAYQEDLADALMRGIHRYFAQNPPLARSREL
;
A
#
# COMPACT_ATOMS: atom_id res chain seq x y z
N MET A 1 74.91 10.72 26.34
CA MET A 1 75.84 11.72 25.78
C MET A 1 75.01 12.78 25.10
N ASN A 2 74.78 13.85 25.81
CA ASN A 2 75.17 15.24 25.62
C ASN A 2 74.68 15.82 24.30
N ARG A 3 73.96 16.93 24.21
CA ARG A 3 74.15 18.22 24.87
C ARG A 3 72.85 19.07 24.74
N MET A 4 72.51 19.75 25.83
CA MET A 4 71.71 20.98 25.87
C MET A 4 72.34 22.08 25.01
N SER A 5 71.52 22.96 24.42
CA SER A 5 71.88 24.38 24.31
C SER A 5 70.62 25.27 24.37
N ARG A 6 70.65 26.14 25.33
CA ARG A 6 69.85 27.37 25.54
C ARG A 6 70.12 28.36 24.42
N THR A 7 69.16 29.26 24.09
CA THR A 7 69.45 30.68 24.10
C THR A 7 68.29 31.48 23.53
N THR A 8 67.67 32.28 24.31
CA THR A 8 67.50 33.74 24.38
C THR A 8 66.53 34.38 23.36
N ALA A 9 65.56 35.04 23.98
CA ALA A 9 64.70 36.06 23.35
C ALA A 9 65.46 37.34 23.02
N PRO A 10 65.05 38.10 22.06
CA PRO A 10 65.30 39.55 22.02
C PRO A 10 64.02 40.39 21.95
N LYS A 11 64.10 41.44 22.70
CA LYS A 11 63.47 42.75 22.83
C LYS A 11 62.58 43.24 21.70
N ALA A 12 61.45 43.80 22.15
CA ALA A 12 60.60 44.72 21.40
C ALA A 12 61.37 45.95 20.87
N ASN A 13 61.16 46.26 19.64
CA ASN A 13 61.46 47.56 19.09
C ASN A 13 60.19 48.14 18.44
N SER A 14 59.72 49.21 19.00
CA SER A 14 58.69 50.08 18.50
C SER A 14 59.27 50.86 17.26
N THR A 15 58.67 50.66 16.10
CA THR A 15 58.88 51.51 14.93
C THR A 15 57.56 52.04 14.45
N GLU A 16 57.43 53.35 14.47
CA GLU A 16 56.31 54.13 13.98
C GLU A 16 56.09 53.82 12.48
N ALA A 17 54.82 53.59 12.13
CA ALA A 17 54.42 53.40 10.76
C ALA A 17 54.26 54.76 10.08
N GLU A 18 55.23 55.13 9.24
CA GLU A 18 55.06 56.19 8.24
C GLU A 18 54.04 55.72 7.22
N GLY A 19 52.95 56.47 7.09
CA GLY A 19 51.91 56.27 6.08
C GLY A 19 52.44 56.58 4.67
N THR A 20 52.62 55.57 3.87
CA THR A 20 52.91 55.71 2.42
C THR A 20 51.64 56.17 1.70
N PRO A 21 51.69 57.23 0.88
CA PRO A 21 50.51 57.70 0.16
C PRO A 21 50.10 56.69 -0.92
N MET A 22 48.90 56.20 -0.80
CA MET A 22 48.29 55.25 -1.73
C MET A 22 48.13 55.88 -3.11
N ASN A 23 48.84 55.37 -4.10
CA ASN A 23 48.81 55.81 -5.47
C ASN A 23 47.47 55.42 -6.13
N ARG A 24 46.89 56.33 -6.91
CA ARG A 24 45.64 56.15 -7.68
C ARG A 24 45.62 54.85 -8.51
N ARG A 25 46.76 54.33 -8.93
CA ARG A 25 46.91 53.05 -9.62
C ARG A 25 46.67 51.84 -8.72
N SER A 26 47.02 51.88 -7.44
CA SER A 26 46.77 50.79 -6.46
C SER A 26 45.30 50.70 -6.12
N LEU A 27 44.58 51.82 -6.11
CA LEU A 27 43.13 51.84 -5.85
C LEU A 27 42.33 51.21 -7.00
N LEU A 28 42.76 51.41 -8.26
CA LEU A 28 42.16 50.86 -9.46
C LEU A 28 42.39 49.33 -9.57
N LEU A 29 43.54 48.83 -9.12
CA LEU A 29 43.86 47.42 -9.13
C LEU A 29 43.10 46.66 -8.03
N GLN A 30 42.89 47.26 -6.85
CA GLN A 30 42.07 46.67 -5.77
C GLN A 30 40.58 46.77 -6.07
N GLY A 31 40.10 47.83 -6.69
CA GLY A 31 38.73 47.99 -7.16
C GLY A 31 38.37 47.01 -8.28
N GLY A 32 39.30 46.73 -9.20
CA GLY A 32 39.11 45.76 -10.27
C GLY A 32 38.97 44.31 -9.77
N SER A 33 39.74 43.92 -8.74
CA SER A 33 39.62 42.58 -8.14
C SER A 33 38.32 42.38 -7.35
N LEU A 34 37.82 43.46 -6.71
CA LEU A 34 36.54 43.38 -6.00
C LEU A 34 35.35 43.32 -6.97
N ALA A 35 35.42 44.03 -8.12
CA ALA A 35 34.40 43.97 -9.16
C ALA A 35 34.35 42.62 -9.88
N LEU A 36 35.49 41.92 -10.02
CA LEU A 36 35.53 40.57 -10.58
C LEU A 36 34.98 39.52 -9.62
N LEU A 37 35.09 39.72 -8.30
CA LEU A 37 34.48 38.83 -7.30
C LEU A 37 32.97 39.03 -7.16
N LEU A 38 32.43 40.19 -7.44
CA LEU A 38 31.01 40.49 -7.49
C LEU A 38 30.34 40.07 -8.81
N GLY A 39 31.11 39.70 -9.83
CA GLY A 39 30.62 39.30 -11.14
C GLY A 39 30.40 37.79 -11.31
N MET A 40 30.79 36.95 -10.36
CA MET A 40 30.35 35.58 -10.32
C MET A 40 28.95 35.49 -9.62
N HIS A 41 27.96 36.11 -10.24
CA HIS A 41 26.62 35.61 -10.11
C HIS A 41 26.71 34.18 -10.65
N GLU A 42 26.64 33.18 -9.77
CA GLU A 42 26.17 31.89 -10.18
C GLU A 42 24.87 32.17 -10.96
N ILE A 43 24.95 32.03 -12.28
CA ILE A 43 23.75 31.90 -13.09
C ILE A 43 23.10 30.70 -12.45
N ALA A 44 22.09 30.92 -11.60
CA ALA A 44 21.28 29.88 -11.01
C ALA A 44 20.69 29.11 -12.20
N ARG A 45 21.42 28.08 -12.66
CA ARG A 45 20.91 27.16 -13.66
C ARG A 45 19.72 26.55 -13.00
N GLY A 46 18.55 26.83 -13.58
CA GLY A 46 17.31 26.16 -13.13
C GLY A 46 17.50 24.65 -13.10
N ALA A 47 16.76 23.98 -12.25
CA ALA A 47 16.83 22.54 -12.13
C ALA A 47 16.61 21.87 -13.50
N THR A 48 17.42 20.85 -13.80
CA THR A 48 17.34 20.09 -15.05
C THR A 48 16.40 18.90 -14.87
N ILE A 49 15.43 18.77 -15.77
CA ILE A 49 14.54 17.60 -15.77
C ILE A 49 15.27 16.41 -16.39
N MET A 50 15.40 15.35 -15.62
CA MET A 50 16.12 14.12 -16.00
C MET A 50 15.19 13.07 -16.59
N ALA A 51 13.99 12.92 -16.04
CA ALA A 51 13.01 11.93 -16.50
C ALA A 51 11.58 12.36 -16.17
N VAL A 52 10.64 11.88 -16.99
CA VAL A 52 9.21 11.99 -16.73
C VAL A 52 8.57 10.61 -16.86
N ARG A 53 7.70 10.24 -15.92
CA ARG A 53 7.04 8.94 -15.87
C ARG A 53 5.56 9.10 -15.58
N VAL A 54 4.74 8.19 -16.11
CA VAL A 54 3.29 8.15 -15.89
C VAL A 54 2.89 6.72 -15.56
N TRP A 55 2.16 6.58 -14.47
CA TRP A 55 1.68 5.30 -13.95
C TRP A 55 0.16 5.35 -13.82
N PRO A 56 -0.59 4.96 -14.87
CA PRO A 56 -2.05 4.94 -14.84
C PRO A 56 -2.55 3.72 -14.10
N ALA A 57 -3.54 3.92 -13.21
CA ALA A 57 -4.26 2.86 -12.52
C ALA A 57 -5.70 3.29 -12.23
N ASN A 58 -6.57 2.34 -11.93
CA ASN A 58 -7.95 2.64 -11.57
C ASN A 58 -8.06 3.41 -10.23
N ASP A 59 -7.12 3.16 -9.31
CA ASP A 59 -7.08 3.82 -8.00
C ASP A 59 -6.64 5.28 -8.11
N TYR A 60 -5.65 5.57 -8.97
CA TYR A 60 -5.10 6.91 -9.23
C TYR A 60 -4.12 6.87 -10.40
N THR A 61 -3.92 8.00 -11.06
CA THR A 61 -2.79 8.17 -11.99
C THR A 61 -1.70 8.98 -11.32
N ARG A 62 -0.48 8.44 -11.31
CA ARG A 62 0.71 9.15 -10.85
C ARG A 62 1.50 9.70 -12.03
N VAL A 63 1.88 10.97 -11.95
CA VAL A 63 2.86 11.61 -12.83
C VAL A 63 4.06 12.01 -12.00
N THR A 64 5.26 11.57 -12.39
CA THR A 64 6.50 11.88 -11.71
C THR A 64 7.44 12.64 -12.64
N ILE A 65 7.98 13.76 -12.15
CA ILE A 65 9.00 14.57 -12.82
C ILE A 65 10.25 14.49 -11.96
N GLU A 66 11.30 13.88 -12.50
CA GLU A 66 12.60 13.74 -11.84
C GLU A 66 13.57 14.83 -12.30
N SER A 67 14.32 15.40 -11.37
CA SER A 67 15.21 16.53 -11.60
C SER A 67 16.45 16.46 -10.71
N ASP A 68 17.53 17.12 -11.13
CA ASP A 68 18.78 17.24 -10.37
C ASP A 68 18.66 18.14 -9.13
N GLY A 69 17.64 19.01 -9.08
CA GLY A 69 17.34 19.91 -7.97
C GLY A 69 15.88 19.85 -7.54
N ARG A 70 15.58 20.31 -6.33
CA ARG A 70 14.19 20.35 -5.82
C ARG A 70 13.35 21.33 -6.62
N LEU A 71 12.25 20.86 -7.20
CA LEU A 71 11.28 21.69 -7.91
C LEU A 71 10.29 22.32 -6.93
N ARG A 72 9.95 23.60 -7.19
CA ARG A 72 8.82 24.30 -6.56
C ARG A 72 7.65 24.27 -7.52
N SER A 73 6.45 24.05 -7.01
CA SER A 73 5.26 24.00 -7.85
C SER A 73 4.06 24.65 -7.16
N GLN A 74 3.19 25.22 -7.98
CA GLN A 74 1.88 25.72 -7.57
C GLN A 74 0.83 25.03 -8.42
N GLN A 75 -0.33 24.70 -7.83
CA GLN A 75 -1.41 24.01 -8.53
C GLN A 75 -2.68 24.86 -8.54
N LEU A 76 -3.43 24.75 -9.64
CA LEU A 76 -4.73 25.35 -9.82
C LEU A 76 -5.70 24.33 -10.40
N VAL A 77 -6.79 24.05 -9.69
CA VAL A 77 -7.85 23.16 -10.15
C VAL A 77 -8.98 24.00 -10.75
N VAL A 78 -9.41 23.64 -11.97
CA VAL A 78 -10.52 24.27 -12.68
C VAL A 78 -11.64 23.24 -12.83
N GLY A 79 -12.87 23.58 -12.45
CA GLY A 79 -13.95 22.62 -12.36
C GLY A 79 -14.69 22.35 -13.68
N ASN A 80 -14.82 23.32 -14.58
CA ASN A 80 -15.60 23.17 -15.81
C ASN A 80 -14.95 23.84 -17.03
N PRO A 81 -14.44 23.08 -18.02
CA PRO A 81 -14.23 21.63 -17.95
C PRO A 81 -13.15 21.25 -16.91
N PRO A 82 -13.16 20.03 -16.37
CA PRO A 82 -12.25 19.67 -15.30
C PRO A 82 -10.81 19.69 -15.79
N ARG A 83 -9.96 20.47 -15.12
CA ARG A 83 -8.53 20.64 -15.45
C ARG A 83 -7.71 20.83 -14.20
N LEU A 84 -6.47 20.35 -14.26
CA LEU A 84 -5.43 20.66 -13.28
C LEU A 84 -4.29 21.38 -14.02
N ALA A 85 -3.98 22.60 -13.60
CA ALA A 85 -2.78 23.31 -14.04
C ALA A 85 -1.72 23.25 -12.92
N VAL A 86 -0.49 22.94 -13.30
CA VAL A 86 0.67 22.92 -12.38
C VAL A 86 1.76 23.79 -12.97
N ASP A 87 2.11 24.82 -12.24
CA ASP A 87 3.24 25.72 -12.56
C ASP A 87 4.47 25.23 -11.83
N ILE A 88 5.54 25.01 -12.55
CA ILE A 88 6.83 24.57 -12.03
C ILE A 88 7.82 25.73 -12.21
N GLU A 89 8.35 26.21 -11.08
CA GLU A 89 9.26 27.37 -11.03
C GLU A 89 10.71 26.91 -11.15
N GLY A 90 11.56 27.79 -11.70
CA GLY A 90 13.01 27.59 -11.79
C GLY A 90 13.43 26.62 -12.89
N ILE A 91 12.58 26.36 -13.88
CA ILE A 91 12.89 25.52 -15.04
C ILE A 91 12.45 26.16 -16.35
N ASP A 92 13.11 25.75 -17.43
CA ASP A 92 12.69 26.06 -18.79
C ASP A 92 12.16 24.82 -19.49
N LEU A 93 11.29 25.05 -20.48
CA LEU A 93 10.70 24.00 -21.26
C LEU A 93 11.76 23.23 -22.06
N ASN A 94 12.00 21.99 -21.68
CA ASN A 94 12.99 21.11 -22.29
C ASN A 94 12.33 19.92 -23.03
N PRO A 95 13.08 19.14 -23.83
CA PRO A 95 12.55 17.99 -24.56
C PRO A 95 11.91 16.93 -23.63
N ALA A 96 12.49 16.64 -22.44
CA ALA A 96 11.97 15.64 -21.52
C ALA A 96 10.55 15.98 -21.03
N LEU A 97 10.26 17.27 -20.76
CA LEU A 97 8.91 17.70 -20.41
C LEU A 97 7.92 17.59 -21.59
N ARG A 98 8.40 17.81 -22.81
CA ARG A 98 7.55 17.64 -24.00
C ARG A 98 7.20 16.17 -24.25
N GLU A 99 8.10 15.24 -23.93
CA GLU A 99 7.83 13.81 -24.00
C GLU A 99 6.69 13.36 -23.08
N LEU A 100 6.41 14.10 -22.00
CA LEU A 100 5.32 13.79 -21.07
C LEU A 100 3.97 13.71 -21.79
N VAL A 101 3.75 14.57 -22.81
CA VAL A 101 2.52 14.58 -23.61
C VAL A 101 2.27 13.22 -24.28
N GLY A 102 3.35 12.62 -24.82
CA GLY A 102 3.28 11.32 -25.48
C GLY A 102 3.18 10.12 -24.54
N LYS A 103 3.41 10.31 -23.22
CA LYS A 103 3.35 9.23 -22.22
C LYS A 103 1.93 8.98 -21.69
N ILE A 104 1.00 9.90 -21.91
CA ILE A 104 -0.41 9.72 -21.56
C ILE A 104 -1.04 8.72 -22.54
N LYS A 105 -1.52 7.61 -21.99
CA LYS A 105 -2.19 6.56 -22.79
C LYS A 105 -3.68 6.90 -22.97
N PRO A 106 -4.29 6.56 -24.12
CA PRO A 106 -5.73 6.79 -24.35
C PRO A 106 -6.63 6.12 -23.29
N GLY A 107 -6.16 5.02 -22.70
CA GLY A 107 -6.86 4.28 -21.66
C GLY A 107 -6.67 4.81 -20.24
N ASP A 108 -5.95 5.92 -20.02
CA ASP A 108 -5.80 6.50 -18.68
C ASP A 108 -7.16 6.84 -18.07
N PRO A 109 -7.48 6.43 -16.83
CA PRO A 109 -8.81 6.63 -16.24
C PRO A 109 -9.13 8.09 -15.92
N PHE A 110 -8.12 8.93 -15.70
CA PHE A 110 -8.27 10.30 -15.20
C PHE A 110 -7.88 11.36 -16.22
N ILE A 111 -6.85 11.10 -17.04
CA ILE A 111 -6.27 12.08 -17.94
C ILE A 111 -6.83 11.86 -19.35
N ASN A 112 -7.47 12.89 -19.91
CA ASN A 112 -7.92 12.90 -21.29
C ASN A 112 -6.83 13.43 -22.24
N GLY A 113 -6.04 14.39 -21.78
CA GLY A 113 -4.96 15.00 -22.54
C GLY A 113 -4.06 15.83 -21.64
N LEU A 114 -2.88 16.18 -22.17
CA LEU A 114 -1.90 16.96 -21.45
C LEU A 114 -1.25 17.99 -22.38
N ARG A 115 -1.06 19.18 -21.86
CA ARG A 115 -0.37 20.27 -22.57
C ARG A 115 0.76 20.80 -21.69
N VAL A 116 1.91 21.07 -22.29
CA VAL A 116 3.08 21.64 -21.59
C VAL A 116 3.55 22.87 -22.37
N GLY A 117 3.79 23.97 -21.68
CA GLY A 117 4.25 25.22 -22.30
C GLY A 117 5.04 26.11 -21.34
N GLN A 118 5.91 26.97 -21.90
CA GLN A 118 6.53 28.03 -21.13
C GLN A 118 5.46 29.08 -20.81
N PHE A 119 5.18 29.27 -19.52
CA PHE A 119 4.14 30.21 -19.07
C PHE A 119 4.71 31.59 -18.76
N ALA A 120 5.90 31.64 -18.15
CA ALA A 120 6.66 32.86 -17.86
C ALA A 120 8.16 32.54 -17.91
N PRO A 121 9.06 33.52 -17.89
CA PRO A 121 10.47 33.24 -17.74
C PRO A 121 10.72 32.32 -16.55
N SER A 122 11.43 31.21 -16.78
CA SER A 122 11.71 30.15 -15.78
C SER A 122 10.48 29.53 -15.09
N VAL A 123 9.30 29.59 -15.72
CA VAL A 123 8.08 28.91 -15.23
C VAL A 123 7.47 28.09 -16.36
N VAL A 124 7.40 26.78 -16.19
CA VAL A 124 6.72 25.87 -17.10
C VAL A 124 5.37 25.51 -16.53
N ARG A 125 4.31 25.65 -17.33
CA ARG A 125 2.95 25.21 -16.98
C ARG A 125 2.62 23.89 -17.66
N ILE A 126 2.17 22.94 -16.84
CA ILE A 126 1.60 21.67 -17.30
C ILE A 126 0.09 21.72 -17.03
N VAL A 127 -0.72 21.47 -18.07
CA VAL A 127 -2.18 21.45 -17.96
C VAL A 127 -2.68 20.05 -18.29
N PHE A 128 -3.31 19.43 -17.32
CA PHE A 128 -4.01 18.15 -17.48
C PHE A 128 -5.46 18.43 -17.81
N ASP A 129 -5.92 18.00 -18.97
CA ASP A 129 -7.33 17.95 -19.31
C ASP A 129 -7.85 16.62 -18.73
N LEU A 130 -8.82 16.69 -17.82
CA LEU A 130 -9.27 15.55 -17.04
C LEU A 130 -10.55 14.95 -17.58
N LYS A 131 -10.74 13.64 -17.46
CA LYS A 131 -11.98 12.92 -17.79
C LYS A 131 -13.04 13.06 -16.71
N GLN A 132 -12.61 13.31 -15.48
CA GLN A 132 -13.45 13.46 -14.30
C GLN A 132 -12.80 14.41 -13.30
N THR A 133 -13.56 14.86 -12.32
CA THR A 133 -13.01 15.63 -11.20
C THR A 133 -12.08 14.75 -10.35
N VAL A 134 -10.93 15.29 -9.97
CA VAL A 134 -9.92 14.60 -9.17
C VAL A 134 -9.61 15.36 -7.88
N ALA A 135 -9.07 14.64 -6.91
CA ALA A 135 -8.43 15.19 -5.71
C ALA A 135 -6.90 15.09 -5.92
N PRO A 136 -6.24 16.12 -6.47
CA PRO A 136 -4.83 16.06 -6.77
C PRO A 136 -3.99 16.19 -5.49
N GLN A 137 -2.93 15.38 -5.38
CA GLN A 137 -1.87 15.55 -4.39
C GLN A 137 -0.57 15.85 -5.12
N VAL A 138 -0.01 17.06 -4.89
CA VAL A 138 1.26 17.49 -5.49
C VAL A 138 2.28 17.68 -4.38
N PHE A 139 3.40 16.97 -4.46
CA PHE A 139 4.43 16.99 -3.43
C PHE A 139 5.81 16.66 -4.00
N SER A 140 6.87 17.07 -3.27
CA SER A 140 8.26 16.81 -3.66
C SER A 140 8.87 15.73 -2.77
N LEU A 141 9.68 14.86 -3.38
CA LEU A 141 10.47 13.82 -2.72
C LEU A 141 11.96 14.13 -2.85
N ALA A 142 12.69 13.89 -1.75
CA ALA A 142 14.14 13.94 -1.74
C ALA A 142 14.74 12.72 -2.47
N PRO A 143 16.01 12.78 -2.89
CA PRO A 143 16.72 11.66 -3.48
C PRO A 143 16.67 10.41 -2.60
N VAL A 144 16.45 9.24 -3.23
CA VAL A 144 16.44 7.93 -2.57
C VAL A 144 16.81 6.84 -3.57
N ALA A 145 17.64 5.89 -3.17
CA ALA A 145 18.15 4.82 -4.02
C ALA A 145 18.76 5.38 -5.33
N ALA A 146 18.25 4.95 -6.49
CA ALA A 146 18.68 5.42 -7.80
C ALA A 146 17.99 6.73 -8.25
N TYR A 147 16.98 7.21 -7.51
CA TYR A 147 16.20 8.40 -7.88
C TYR A 147 16.77 9.67 -7.30
N GLN A 148 16.74 10.74 -8.11
CA GLN A 148 17.04 12.10 -7.70
C GLN A 148 15.81 12.79 -7.08
N HIS A 149 15.77 14.13 -7.09
CA HIS A 149 14.59 14.86 -6.65
C HIS A 149 13.39 14.55 -7.55
N ARG A 150 12.23 14.32 -6.97
CA ARG A 150 10.99 14.01 -7.71
C ARG A 150 9.88 14.97 -7.31
N LEU A 151 9.25 15.59 -8.28
CA LEU A 151 7.95 16.22 -8.13
C LEU A 151 6.90 15.19 -8.54
N VAL A 152 6.02 14.83 -7.62
CA VAL A 152 4.98 13.80 -7.79
C VAL A 152 3.61 14.47 -7.83
N LEU A 153 2.80 14.06 -8.80
CA LEU A 153 1.40 14.46 -8.96
C LEU A 153 0.55 13.19 -8.96
N ASP A 154 -0.19 12.97 -7.89
CA ASP A 154 -1.13 11.87 -7.75
C ASP A 154 -2.54 12.38 -7.98
N LEU A 155 -3.23 11.83 -8.97
CA LEU A 155 -4.59 12.21 -9.35
C LEU A 155 -5.56 11.13 -8.86
N TYR A 156 -6.13 11.33 -7.68
CA TYR A 156 -7.13 10.43 -7.09
C TYR A 156 -8.54 10.78 -7.60
N PRO A 157 -9.44 9.81 -7.74
CA PRO A 157 -10.85 10.11 -7.97
C PRO A 157 -11.42 10.88 -6.78
N GLN A 158 -12.33 11.82 -7.03
CA GLN A 158 -12.98 12.56 -5.95
C GLN A 158 -13.89 11.65 -5.10
N GLN A 159 -14.48 10.64 -5.73
CA GLN A 159 -15.19 9.56 -5.05
C GLN A 159 -14.38 8.27 -5.21
N ALA A 160 -13.92 7.72 -4.10
CA ALA A 160 -13.22 6.45 -4.11
C ALA A 160 -14.18 5.33 -4.55
N ILE A 161 -13.76 4.50 -5.49
CA ILE A 161 -14.50 3.28 -5.88
C ILE A 161 -14.41 2.31 -4.69
N ASP A 162 -15.56 1.79 -4.24
CA ASP A 162 -15.55 0.72 -3.23
C ASP A 162 -14.99 -0.56 -3.86
N PRO A 163 -13.86 -1.11 -3.36
CA PRO A 163 -13.28 -2.33 -3.90
C PRO A 163 -14.23 -3.53 -3.80
N MET A 164 -15.13 -3.56 -2.81
CA MET A 164 -16.12 -4.62 -2.66
C MET A 164 -17.17 -4.56 -3.78
N GLU A 165 -17.68 -3.37 -4.09
CA GLU A 165 -18.61 -3.18 -5.22
C GLU A 165 -17.97 -3.58 -6.55
N ALA A 166 -16.70 -3.22 -6.76
CA ALA A 166 -15.95 -3.60 -7.96
C ALA A 166 -15.82 -5.14 -8.07
N LEU A 167 -15.54 -5.84 -6.96
CA LEU A 167 -15.42 -7.29 -6.91
C LEU A 167 -16.78 -7.99 -7.18
N ILE A 168 -17.87 -7.45 -6.65
CA ILE A 168 -19.25 -7.95 -6.89
C ILE A 168 -19.62 -7.74 -8.35
N ALA A 169 -19.34 -6.58 -8.93
CA ALA A 169 -19.62 -6.28 -10.34
C ALA A 169 -18.83 -7.19 -11.30
N GLU A 170 -17.58 -7.52 -10.96
CA GLU A 170 -16.78 -8.50 -11.70
C GLU A 170 -17.42 -9.88 -11.65
N ARG A 171 -17.83 -10.34 -10.47
CA ARG A 171 -18.53 -11.62 -10.31
C ARG A 171 -19.80 -11.72 -11.15
N LEU A 172 -20.63 -10.66 -11.15
CA LEU A 172 -21.87 -10.63 -11.93
C LEU A 172 -21.62 -10.68 -13.44
N ARG A 173 -20.49 -10.18 -13.91
CA ARG A 173 -20.09 -10.31 -15.33
C ARG A 173 -19.63 -11.72 -15.69
N ASP A 174 -18.94 -12.39 -14.74
CA ASP A 174 -18.38 -13.74 -14.92
C ASP A 174 -19.41 -14.83 -14.66
N ALA A 175 -20.56 -14.52 -14.06
CA ALA A 175 -21.63 -15.47 -13.86
C ALA A 175 -22.12 -15.95 -15.25
N PRO A 176 -22.18 -17.28 -15.52
CA PRO A 176 -22.71 -17.77 -16.78
C PRO A 176 -24.12 -17.22 -16.92
N LYS A 177 -24.38 -16.50 -18.02
CA LYS A 177 -25.75 -16.10 -18.37
C LYS A 177 -26.58 -17.36 -18.35
N ALA A 178 -27.47 -17.48 -17.37
CA ALA A 178 -28.44 -18.57 -17.32
C ALA A 178 -29.13 -18.56 -18.68
N GLN A 179 -28.89 -19.61 -19.45
CA GLN A 179 -29.62 -19.86 -20.68
C GLN A 179 -31.09 -19.84 -20.28
N GLY A 180 -31.81 -18.85 -20.77
CA GLY A 180 -33.23 -18.73 -20.56
C GLY A 180 -33.89 -20.04 -20.95
N SER A 181 -34.37 -20.76 -19.95
CA SER A 181 -35.36 -21.80 -20.22
C SER A 181 -36.58 -21.08 -20.74
N ASP A 182 -36.78 -21.22 -22.03
CA ASP A 182 -37.99 -20.83 -22.78
C ASP A 182 -39.15 -21.63 -22.19
N SER A 183 -39.72 -21.10 -21.12
CA SER A 183 -41.01 -21.57 -20.61
C SER A 183 -42.06 -20.90 -21.42
N THR A 184 -42.45 -21.55 -22.54
CA THR A 184 -43.68 -21.27 -23.24
C THR A 184 -44.86 -21.47 -22.28
N VAL A 185 -45.29 -20.37 -21.67
CA VAL A 185 -46.57 -20.29 -21.00
C VAL A 185 -47.62 -20.08 -22.06
N ALA A 186 -48.36 -21.19 -22.35
CA ALA A 186 -49.52 -21.20 -23.20
C ALA A 186 -50.55 -20.16 -22.75
N GLY A 187 -51.09 -19.41 -23.70
CA GLY A 187 -51.97 -18.30 -23.49
C GLY A 187 -53.25 -18.62 -22.75
N ILE A 188 -53.62 -17.72 -21.86
CA ILE A 188 -54.98 -17.53 -21.37
C ILE A 188 -55.41 -16.11 -21.78
N ALA A 189 -56.45 -16.09 -22.66
CA ALA A 189 -57.06 -14.86 -23.14
C ALA A 189 -57.79 -14.07 -22.04
N PRO A 190 -57.87 -12.73 -22.17
CA PRO A 190 -58.53 -11.90 -21.15
C PRO A 190 -60.05 -11.93 -21.32
N ARG A 191 -60.80 -12.20 -20.25
CA ARG A 191 -62.25 -11.91 -20.15
C ARG A 191 -62.47 -10.50 -19.59
N ASN A 192 -63.11 -9.69 -20.41
CA ASN A 192 -63.69 -8.42 -20.06
C ASN A 192 -64.93 -8.59 -19.18
N ALA A 193 -65.09 -7.77 -18.13
CA ALA A 193 -66.34 -7.16 -17.62
C ALA A 193 -65.97 -6.30 -16.37
N GLY A 194 -66.02 -5.02 -16.38
CA GLY A 194 -67.21 -4.18 -16.20
C GLY A 194 -67.21 -3.48 -14.83
N ALA A 195 -66.75 -2.24 -14.75
CA ALA A 195 -67.27 -1.04 -14.06
C ALA A 195 -67.33 -1.01 -12.48
N PRO A 196 -67.60 0.18 -11.84
CA PRO A 196 -66.58 1.19 -11.45
C PRO A 196 -66.65 1.54 -9.94
N GLY A 197 -65.66 2.19 -9.40
CA GLY A 197 -65.78 3.01 -8.19
C GLY A 197 -65.05 2.43 -6.98
N ASP A 198 -63.91 3.05 -6.68
CA ASP A 198 -63.61 3.56 -5.35
C ASP A 198 -62.19 4.19 -5.36
N THR A 199 -62.16 5.47 -5.04
CA THR A 199 -60.95 6.26 -4.86
C THR A 199 -60.20 5.80 -3.61
N PRO A 200 -58.88 5.50 -3.65
CA PRO A 200 -58.14 5.27 -2.44
C PRO A 200 -57.80 6.57 -1.71
N ALA A 201 -58.06 6.60 -0.41
CA ALA A 201 -57.67 7.66 0.51
C ALA A 201 -56.14 7.81 0.61
N PRO A 202 -55.65 9.03 0.91
CA PRO A 202 -54.20 9.28 1.00
C PRO A 202 -53.59 8.59 2.21
N LEU A 203 -52.47 7.85 1.94
CA LEU A 203 -51.65 7.22 2.95
C LEU A 203 -51.01 8.27 3.86
N ARG A 204 -51.22 8.17 5.15
CA ARG A 204 -50.51 8.93 6.20
C ARG A 204 -49.02 8.58 6.16
N PRO A 205 -48.12 9.57 6.30
CA PRO A 205 -46.68 9.28 6.43
C PRO A 205 -46.38 8.56 7.75
N ALA A 206 -45.57 7.53 7.68
CA ALA A 206 -45.04 6.83 8.83
C ALA A 206 -44.14 7.74 9.70
N PRO A 207 -44.10 7.58 11.03
CA PRO A 207 -43.24 8.36 11.89
C PRO A 207 -41.76 8.07 11.58
N PRO A 208 -40.86 9.07 11.73
CA PRO A 208 -39.42 8.86 11.46
C PRO A 208 -38.84 7.84 12.44
N ALA A 209 -38.04 6.94 11.92
CA ALA A 209 -37.26 5.98 12.71
C ALA A 209 -36.32 6.75 13.65
N THR A 210 -36.38 6.44 14.93
CA THR A 210 -35.46 6.98 15.95
C THR A 210 -34.07 6.43 15.69
N ASP A 211 -33.08 7.33 15.53
CA ASP A 211 -31.66 6.99 15.42
C ASP A 211 -31.02 7.00 16.84
N PRO A 212 -30.84 5.83 17.48
CA PRO A 212 -30.30 5.76 18.84
C PRO A 212 -28.82 6.21 18.92
N LEU A 213 -28.10 6.20 17.80
CA LEU A 213 -26.70 6.62 17.74
C LEU A 213 -26.56 8.15 17.66
N GLY A 214 -27.45 8.80 16.91
CA GLY A 214 -27.55 10.25 16.84
C GLY A 214 -27.88 10.89 18.20
N ASP A 215 -28.78 10.26 18.95
CA ASP A 215 -29.18 10.72 20.30
C ASP A 215 -28.04 10.57 21.33
N LEU A 216 -27.23 9.51 21.22
CA LEU A 216 -26.07 9.30 22.09
C LEU A 216 -24.96 10.33 21.84
N MET A 217 -24.73 10.69 20.60
CA MET A 217 -23.74 11.72 20.23
C MET A 217 -24.18 13.13 20.63
N ALA A 218 -25.49 13.42 20.58
CA ALA A 218 -26.05 14.69 21.04
C ALA A 218 -25.94 14.85 22.57
N GLN A 219 -26.08 13.77 23.35
CA GLN A 219 -25.89 13.78 24.80
C GLN A 219 -24.44 13.99 25.25
N GLN A 220 -23.46 13.52 24.46
CA GLN A 220 -22.04 13.76 24.78
C GLN A 220 -21.58 15.21 24.51
N SER A 221 -22.21 15.90 23.56
CA SER A 221 -21.87 17.30 23.23
C SER A 221 -22.45 18.32 24.21
N MET A 222 -23.35 17.93 25.12
CA MET A 222 -23.99 18.82 26.11
C MET A 222 -23.35 18.79 27.52
N ARG A 223 -22.20 18.14 27.71
CA ARG A 223 -21.46 18.23 28.99
C ARG A 223 -20.70 19.56 29.07
N PRO A 224 -20.98 20.40 30.07
CA PRO A 224 -20.23 21.64 30.25
C PRO A 224 -18.80 21.35 30.69
N THR A 225 -17.84 21.89 29.95
CA THR A 225 -16.42 21.92 30.34
C THR A 225 -16.25 22.87 31.50
N ALA A 226 -15.86 22.38 32.68
CA ALA A 226 -15.44 23.19 33.80
C ALA A 226 -14.09 23.87 33.51
N PRO A 227 -13.88 25.12 33.94
CA PRO A 227 -12.62 25.82 33.69
C PRO A 227 -11.50 25.30 34.57
N LEU A 228 -10.36 24.97 33.95
CA LEU A 228 -9.10 24.65 34.63
C LEU A 228 -8.45 25.94 35.11
N GLY A 229 -8.50 26.16 36.38
CA GLY A 229 -7.69 27.16 37.10
C GLY A 229 -6.88 26.49 38.21
N GLY A 230 -5.59 26.77 38.27
CA GLY A 230 -4.80 26.66 39.50
C GLY A 230 -3.65 25.66 39.53
N ASN A 231 -2.48 26.22 39.64
CA ASN A 231 -1.18 25.63 40.01
C ASN A 231 -1.24 24.50 41.05
N ALA A 232 -0.53 23.40 40.80
CA ALA A 232 0.03 22.59 41.86
C ALA A 232 1.22 21.76 41.38
N SER A 233 2.23 21.77 42.20
CA SER A 233 3.54 21.14 42.16
C SER A 233 3.53 19.63 41.91
N ALA A 234 4.56 19.13 41.25
CA ALA A 234 4.81 17.71 41.02
C ALA A 234 5.09 16.95 42.35
N PRO A 235 4.53 15.76 42.56
CA PRO A 235 5.01 14.83 43.56
C PRO A 235 5.91 13.73 42.96
N ALA A 236 6.87 13.32 43.78
CA ALA A 236 7.93 12.37 43.54
C ALA A 236 7.41 10.95 43.17
N LEU A 237 8.20 10.27 42.34
CA LEU A 237 8.10 8.85 42.01
C LEU A 237 8.26 7.97 43.26
N VAL A 238 7.21 7.23 43.60
CA VAL A 238 7.26 6.12 44.56
C VAL A 238 7.13 4.82 43.78
N ALA A 239 8.11 3.92 43.95
CA ALA A 239 8.13 2.60 43.35
C ALA A 239 7.03 1.70 43.93
N PRO A 240 6.35 0.84 43.15
CA PRO A 240 5.36 -0.08 43.69
C PRO A 240 6.02 -1.31 44.32
N ALA A 241 5.51 -1.71 45.48
CA ALA A 241 5.88 -2.91 46.23
C ALA A 241 5.36 -4.20 45.57
N PRO A 242 6.00 -5.37 45.76
CA PRO A 242 5.60 -6.63 45.16
C PRO A 242 4.35 -7.22 45.87
N LEU A 243 3.42 -7.71 45.04
CA LEU A 243 2.21 -8.42 45.47
C LEU A 243 2.53 -9.87 45.89
N PRO A 244 1.81 -10.43 46.88
CA PRO A 244 2.01 -11.80 47.35
C PRO A 244 1.33 -12.82 46.38
N PRO A 245 1.76 -14.11 46.36
CA PRO A 245 1.22 -15.11 45.45
C PRO A 245 -0.17 -15.56 45.92
N VAL A 246 -1.15 -15.50 44.98
CA VAL A 246 -2.49 -16.04 45.17
C VAL A 246 -2.50 -17.51 44.75
N VAL A 247 -2.65 -18.40 45.69
CA VAL A 247 -3.03 -19.79 45.47
C VAL A 247 -4.55 -19.81 45.29
N GLY A 248 -5.03 -20.04 44.10
CA GLY A 248 -6.46 -20.16 43.79
C GLY A 248 -6.81 -21.53 43.22
N THR A 249 -7.48 -22.30 44.02
CA THR A 249 -8.12 -23.56 43.65
C THR A 249 -9.23 -23.33 42.60
N ALA A 250 -9.19 -24.08 41.49
CA ALA A 250 -10.23 -24.09 40.49
C ALA A 250 -11.51 -24.80 40.97
N PRO A 251 -12.70 -24.27 40.72
CA PRO A 251 -13.92 -25.02 40.90
C PRO A 251 -14.19 -25.90 39.69
N VAL A 252 -14.33 -27.21 39.97
CA VAL A 252 -14.82 -28.21 39.03
C VAL A 252 -16.33 -28.02 38.85
N MET A 253 -16.78 -27.77 37.64
CA MET A 253 -18.20 -27.80 37.27
C MET A 253 -18.61 -29.20 36.83
N PRO A 254 -19.76 -29.73 37.28
CA PRO A 254 -20.20 -31.09 36.94
C PRO A 254 -20.74 -31.16 35.52
N ALA A 255 -20.38 -32.23 34.83
CA ALA A 255 -20.89 -32.58 33.50
C ALA A 255 -22.39 -32.86 33.54
N ALA A 256 -23.16 -32.10 32.78
CA ALA A 256 -24.57 -32.42 32.53
C ALA A 256 -24.68 -33.64 31.60
N ARG A 257 -25.24 -34.69 32.15
CA ARG A 257 -25.61 -35.93 31.47
C ARG A 257 -26.82 -35.64 30.56
N ALA A 258 -26.63 -35.62 29.25
CA ALA A 258 -27.71 -35.58 28.28
C ALA A 258 -28.33 -37.00 28.20
N THR A 259 -29.57 -37.12 28.60
CA THR A 259 -30.43 -38.31 28.40
C THR A 259 -30.81 -38.40 26.91
N ALA A 260 -30.46 -39.52 26.29
CA ALA A 260 -30.97 -39.90 24.98
C ALA A 260 -32.48 -40.04 25.03
N ARG A 261 -33.19 -39.34 24.16
CA ARG A 261 -34.55 -39.68 23.76
C ARG A 261 -34.50 -40.19 22.34
N ASP A 262 -34.69 -41.47 22.18
CA ASP A 262 -35.09 -42.09 20.92
C ASP A 262 -36.36 -41.42 20.40
N ASN A 263 -36.29 -40.88 19.21
CA ASN A 263 -37.48 -40.59 18.43
C ASN A 263 -37.25 -41.08 17.00
N ASN A 264 -37.86 -42.20 16.72
CA ASN A 264 -37.97 -42.86 15.44
C ASN A 264 -38.87 -42.02 14.52
N GLY A 265 -38.47 -41.77 13.31
CA GLY A 265 -39.43 -41.39 12.29
C GLY A 265 -39.00 -40.29 11.34
N ASN A 266 -38.75 -40.73 10.14
CA ASN A 266 -38.87 -39.99 8.88
C ASN A 266 -37.63 -39.28 8.36
N GLY A 267 -37.01 -39.94 7.36
CA GLY A 267 -35.92 -39.38 6.55
C GLY A 267 -36.35 -38.14 5.79
N SER A 268 -36.08 -37.02 6.41
CA SER A 268 -35.85 -35.77 5.70
C SER A 268 -34.34 -35.60 5.59
N THR A 269 -33.79 -35.81 4.40
CA THR A 269 -32.48 -35.33 4.07
C THR A 269 -32.49 -33.82 4.34
N ALA A 270 -31.98 -33.42 5.51
CA ALA A 270 -31.65 -32.04 5.78
C ALA A 270 -30.61 -31.65 4.74
N THR A 271 -31.05 -31.05 3.64
CA THR A 271 -30.22 -30.20 2.82
C THR A 271 -29.70 -29.14 3.78
N ALA A 272 -28.45 -29.35 4.27
CA ALA A 272 -27.71 -28.29 4.93
C ALA A 272 -27.87 -27.06 4.04
N SER A 273 -28.49 -26.02 4.56
CA SER A 273 -28.60 -24.73 3.89
C SER A 273 -27.19 -24.31 3.51
N ARG A 274 -26.87 -24.46 2.23
CA ARG A 274 -25.62 -23.93 1.67
C ARG A 274 -25.68 -22.45 1.90
N THR A 275 -24.94 -21.98 2.88
CA THR A 275 -24.69 -20.56 3.03
C THR A 275 -23.79 -20.21 1.85
N ASP A 276 -24.32 -19.53 0.84
CA ASP A 276 -23.56 -19.07 -0.33
C ASP A 276 -22.59 -17.97 0.14
N ARG A 277 -21.49 -18.42 0.73
CA ARG A 277 -20.42 -17.55 1.18
C ARG A 277 -19.33 -17.51 0.11
N ILE A 278 -18.90 -16.30 -0.29
CA ILE A 278 -17.69 -16.11 -1.08
C ILE A 278 -16.48 -16.07 -0.16
N ILE A 279 -15.45 -16.86 -0.49
CA ILE A 279 -14.15 -16.80 0.16
C ILE A 279 -13.27 -15.83 -0.63
N ILE A 280 -12.80 -14.77 -0.01
CA ILE A 280 -11.97 -13.75 -0.65
C ILE A 280 -10.53 -13.92 -0.20
N VAL A 281 -9.62 -14.09 -1.18
CA VAL A 281 -8.18 -14.12 -0.97
C VAL A 281 -7.58 -12.85 -1.55
N ALA A 282 -7.03 -12.00 -0.70
CA ALA A 282 -6.28 -10.84 -1.15
C ALA A 282 -4.88 -11.26 -1.57
N LEU A 283 -4.53 -10.98 -2.82
CA LEU A 283 -3.21 -11.17 -3.40
C LEU A 283 -2.51 -9.82 -3.48
N ASP A 284 -1.31 -9.75 -2.97
CA ASP A 284 -0.51 -8.54 -2.92
C ASP A 284 0.78 -8.74 -3.71
N PRO A 285 0.79 -8.44 -5.03
CA PRO A 285 2.03 -8.40 -5.78
C PRO A 285 2.90 -7.28 -5.25
N GLY A 286 4.05 -7.59 -4.64
CA GLY A 286 4.96 -6.60 -4.07
C GLY A 286 5.39 -5.52 -5.06
N HIS A 287 5.85 -4.37 -4.55
CA HIS A 287 6.39 -3.27 -5.37
C HIS A 287 5.40 -2.67 -6.37
N GLY A 288 5.89 -2.14 -7.51
CA GLY A 288 5.08 -1.56 -8.60
C GLY A 288 5.38 -0.08 -8.86
N GLY A 289 5.09 0.38 -10.07
CA GLY A 289 5.31 1.78 -10.48
C GLY A 289 6.75 2.24 -10.27
N GLU A 290 6.93 3.27 -9.45
CA GLU A 290 8.24 3.83 -9.09
C GLU A 290 9.12 2.85 -8.30
N ASP A 291 8.55 1.89 -7.61
CA ASP A 291 9.31 0.89 -6.88
C ASP A 291 9.51 -0.38 -7.75
N PRO A 292 10.70 -0.59 -8.30
CA PRO A 292 10.96 -1.76 -9.14
C PRO A 292 11.10 -3.06 -8.34
N GLY A 293 11.25 -2.99 -7.01
CA GLY A 293 11.73 -4.09 -6.19
C GLY A 293 13.20 -4.41 -6.48
N ALA A 294 13.60 -5.64 -6.27
CA ALA A 294 14.92 -6.13 -6.64
C ALA A 294 15.06 -6.24 -8.17
N ILE A 295 16.30 -6.09 -8.64
CA ILE A 295 16.65 -6.23 -10.06
C ILE A 295 17.70 -7.34 -10.18
N GLY A 296 17.36 -8.35 -10.95
CA GLY A 296 18.25 -9.47 -11.23
C GLY A 296 19.43 -9.10 -12.14
N PRO A 297 20.45 -9.94 -12.21
CA PRO A 297 21.65 -9.68 -13.02
C PRO A 297 21.37 -9.46 -14.52
N ASN A 298 20.29 -10.03 -15.05
CA ASN A 298 19.87 -9.85 -16.44
C ASN A 298 18.82 -8.73 -16.61
N GLY A 299 18.63 -7.88 -15.59
CA GLY A 299 17.72 -6.74 -15.63
C GLY A 299 16.25 -7.10 -15.39
N THR A 300 15.93 -8.32 -14.96
CA THR A 300 14.57 -8.71 -14.57
C THR A 300 14.17 -7.96 -13.30
N ARG A 301 13.02 -7.31 -13.32
CA ARG A 301 12.50 -6.57 -12.16
C ARG A 301 11.53 -7.43 -11.39
N GLU A 302 11.65 -7.42 -10.09
CA GLU A 302 10.79 -8.16 -9.17
C GLU A 302 9.32 -7.82 -9.37
N LYS A 303 8.97 -6.53 -9.44
CA LYS A 303 7.59 -6.05 -9.63
C LYS A 303 6.86 -6.67 -10.82
N ASP A 304 7.60 -6.98 -11.90
CA ASP A 304 7.02 -7.55 -13.12
C ASP A 304 6.73 -9.05 -12.93
N ILE A 305 7.66 -9.77 -12.29
CA ILE A 305 7.52 -11.22 -12.04
C ILE A 305 6.39 -11.51 -11.04
N VAL A 306 6.37 -10.79 -9.92
CA VAL A 306 5.37 -11.05 -8.86
C VAL A 306 3.96 -10.71 -9.34
N LEU A 307 3.80 -9.74 -10.23
CA LEU A 307 2.52 -9.43 -10.87
C LEU A 307 2.06 -10.58 -11.77
N LEU A 308 2.96 -11.16 -12.57
CA LEU A 308 2.64 -12.31 -13.43
C LEU A 308 2.22 -13.53 -12.60
N VAL A 309 2.92 -13.83 -11.51
CA VAL A 309 2.57 -14.94 -10.61
C VAL A 309 1.20 -14.68 -9.95
N ALA A 310 0.96 -13.44 -9.50
CA ALA A 310 -0.31 -13.08 -8.87
C ALA A 310 -1.49 -13.21 -9.83
N HIS A 311 -1.36 -12.83 -11.10
CA HIS A 311 -2.41 -13.03 -12.11
C HIS A 311 -2.73 -14.51 -12.33
N ARG A 312 -1.69 -15.36 -12.43
CA ARG A 312 -1.89 -16.82 -12.57
C ARG A 312 -2.59 -17.42 -11.35
N LEU A 313 -2.20 -16.99 -10.16
CA LEU A 313 -2.84 -17.46 -8.92
C LEU A 313 -4.28 -16.95 -8.81
N ARG A 314 -4.56 -15.70 -9.20
CA ARG A 314 -5.93 -15.14 -9.28
C ARG A 314 -6.83 -16.03 -10.13
N ASP A 315 -6.38 -16.40 -11.33
CA ASP A 315 -7.19 -17.18 -12.26
C ASP A 315 -7.55 -18.56 -11.66
N ARG A 316 -6.62 -19.18 -10.92
CA ARG A 316 -6.85 -20.45 -10.20
C ARG A 316 -7.85 -20.28 -9.05
N ILE A 317 -7.69 -19.22 -8.26
CA ILE A 317 -8.60 -18.92 -7.14
C ILE A 317 -10.02 -18.71 -7.67
N ASN A 318 -10.16 -17.89 -8.73
CA ASN A 318 -11.47 -17.56 -9.30
C ASN A 318 -12.18 -18.78 -9.91
N ALA A 319 -11.43 -19.79 -10.37
CA ALA A 319 -11.96 -21.05 -10.88
C ALA A 319 -12.24 -22.10 -9.79
N SER A 320 -11.97 -21.79 -8.51
CA SER A 320 -11.98 -22.77 -7.41
C SER A 320 -13.10 -22.53 -6.40
N SER A 321 -13.37 -23.56 -5.59
CA SER A 321 -14.27 -23.50 -4.43
C SER A 321 -13.70 -24.30 -3.26
N VAL A 322 -14.09 -23.96 -2.03
CA VAL A 322 -13.76 -24.71 -0.82
C VAL A 322 -15.05 -25.07 -0.09
N ASN A 323 -15.28 -26.36 0.12
CA ASN A 323 -16.49 -26.89 0.76
C ASN A 323 -17.78 -26.36 0.11
N GLY A 324 -17.78 -26.22 -1.22
CA GLY A 324 -18.91 -25.69 -1.99
C GLY A 324 -19.03 -24.15 -2.02
N ASN A 325 -18.21 -23.43 -1.28
CA ASN A 325 -18.15 -21.97 -1.31
C ASN A 325 -17.20 -21.49 -2.41
N PRO A 326 -17.65 -20.67 -3.37
CA PRO A 326 -16.80 -20.15 -4.42
C PRO A 326 -15.72 -19.24 -3.85
N MET A 327 -14.55 -19.27 -4.49
CA MET A 327 -13.44 -18.40 -4.14
C MET A 327 -13.33 -17.21 -5.10
N ARG A 328 -12.82 -16.10 -4.60
CA ARG A 328 -12.45 -14.92 -5.39
C ARG A 328 -11.10 -14.35 -4.92
N ALA A 329 -10.26 -14.04 -5.87
CA ALA A 329 -9.05 -13.29 -5.62
C ALA A 329 -9.32 -11.79 -5.76
N PHE A 330 -8.74 -11.02 -4.86
CA PHE A 330 -8.68 -9.57 -4.94
C PHE A 330 -7.21 -9.15 -4.99
N LEU A 331 -6.80 -8.43 -6.03
CA LEU A 331 -5.43 -7.93 -6.16
C LEU A 331 -5.30 -6.54 -5.56
N THR A 332 -4.26 -6.29 -4.77
CA THR A 332 -3.97 -4.94 -4.26
C THR A 332 -3.54 -4.01 -5.39
N ARG A 333 -2.90 -4.55 -6.43
CA ARG A 333 -2.65 -3.95 -7.73
C ARG A 333 -2.78 -4.98 -8.84
N ASP A 334 -3.38 -4.61 -9.95
CA ASP A 334 -3.61 -5.44 -11.14
C ASP A 334 -2.72 -5.07 -12.33
N SER A 335 -1.95 -4.00 -12.18
CA SER A 335 -1.06 -3.46 -13.21
C SER A 335 0.19 -2.83 -12.57
N ASP A 336 1.04 -2.20 -13.39
CA ASP A 336 2.30 -1.62 -12.91
C ASP A 336 2.08 -0.22 -12.35
N PHE A 337 1.63 -0.14 -11.09
CA PHE A 337 1.58 1.09 -10.29
C PHE A 337 1.95 0.79 -8.84
N PHE A 338 2.36 1.80 -8.11
CA PHE A 338 2.76 1.66 -6.71
C PHE A 338 1.56 1.76 -5.78
N VAL A 339 1.47 0.85 -4.81
CA VAL A 339 0.49 0.89 -3.72
C VAL A 339 1.25 0.98 -2.39
N PRO A 340 1.02 2.02 -1.57
CA PRO A 340 1.63 2.13 -0.25
C PRO A 340 1.35 0.92 0.64
N LEU A 341 2.32 0.51 1.48
CA LEU A 341 2.19 -0.69 2.32
C LEU A 341 0.92 -0.68 3.18
N GLY A 342 0.62 0.44 3.83
CA GLY A 342 -0.61 0.58 4.61
C GLY A 342 -1.88 0.49 3.78
N THR A 343 -1.85 1.00 2.55
CA THR A 343 -2.99 0.93 1.62
C THR A 343 -3.25 -0.50 1.16
N ARG A 344 -2.22 -1.34 0.95
CA ARG A 344 -2.37 -2.77 0.61
C ARG A 344 -3.19 -3.51 1.67
N VAL A 345 -2.83 -3.31 2.93
CA VAL A 345 -3.57 -3.88 4.08
C VAL A 345 -5.01 -3.37 4.14
N GLN A 346 -5.22 -2.05 3.96
CA GLN A 346 -6.57 -1.47 3.97
C GLN A 346 -7.45 -1.99 2.83
N LYS A 347 -6.89 -2.14 1.62
CA LYS A 347 -7.61 -2.72 0.47
C LYS A 347 -8.08 -4.13 0.78
N ALA A 348 -7.23 -4.98 1.36
CA ALA A 348 -7.61 -6.33 1.79
C ALA A 348 -8.71 -6.31 2.87
N ARG A 349 -8.64 -5.38 3.82
CA ARG A 349 -9.66 -5.25 4.88
C ARG A 349 -10.99 -4.72 4.35
N ARG A 350 -10.98 -3.78 3.40
CA ARG A 350 -12.22 -3.25 2.77
C ARG A 350 -13.01 -4.35 2.06
N VAL A 351 -12.34 -5.26 1.38
CA VAL A 351 -13.00 -6.43 0.77
C VAL A 351 -13.23 -7.56 1.78
N GLN A 352 -12.93 -7.34 3.06
CA GLN A 352 -13.07 -8.34 4.12
C GLN A 352 -12.39 -9.68 3.76
N ALA A 353 -11.18 -9.63 3.22
CA ALA A 353 -10.45 -10.81 2.78
C ALA A 353 -10.34 -11.86 3.90
N ASP A 354 -10.43 -13.13 3.53
CA ASP A 354 -10.26 -14.28 4.44
C ASP A 354 -8.78 -14.64 4.60
N LEU A 355 -7.95 -14.33 3.59
CA LEU A 355 -6.49 -14.50 3.60
C LEU A 355 -5.83 -13.32 2.88
N PHE A 356 -4.58 -13.02 3.27
CA PHE A 356 -3.71 -12.08 2.58
C PHE A 356 -2.37 -12.75 2.23
N VAL A 357 -2.02 -12.73 0.96
CA VAL A 357 -0.79 -13.35 0.44
C VAL A 357 0.01 -12.32 -0.32
N SER A 358 1.09 -11.83 0.27
CA SER A 358 2.06 -10.95 -0.39
C SER A 358 3.09 -11.82 -1.14
N ILE A 359 3.36 -11.47 -2.39
CA ILE A 359 4.21 -12.26 -3.31
C ILE A 359 5.41 -11.41 -3.68
N HIS A 360 6.60 -11.95 -3.41
CA HIS A 360 7.89 -11.31 -3.59
C HIS A 360 8.90 -12.24 -4.27
N ALA A 361 10.02 -11.70 -4.75
CA ALA A 361 11.15 -12.40 -5.35
C ALA A 361 12.43 -11.60 -5.13
N ASP A 362 12.78 -11.37 -3.88
CA ASP A 362 13.78 -10.38 -3.47
C ASP A 362 15.24 -10.75 -3.83
N ALA A 363 16.12 -9.78 -3.73
CA ALA A 363 17.56 -9.97 -3.80
C ALA A 363 18.13 -10.16 -2.39
N PHE A 364 19.10 -11.07 -2.25
CA PHE A 364 19.85 -11.23 -1.02
C PHE A 364 21.31 -10.79 -1.20
N THR A 365 21.95 -10.40 -0.10
CA THR A 365 23.35 -9.93 -0.12
C THR A 365 24.35 -10.98 -0.59
N ASN A 366 24.04 -12.28 -0.37
CA ASN A 366 24.79 -13.39 -0.91
C ASN A 366 24.17 -13.84 -2.24
N PRO A 367 24.86 -13.73 -3.39
CA PRO A 367 24.34 -14.13 -4.69
C PRO A 367 24.11 -15.65 -4.82
N ASP A 368 24.66 -16.45 -3.91
CA ASP A 368 24.41 -17.90 -3.84
C ASP A 368 23.11 -18.25 -3.13
N ALA A 369 22.41 -17.26 -2.54
CA ALA A 369 21.11 -17.50 -1.92
C ALA A 369 20.13 -18.05 -2.96
N ARG A 370 19.38 -19.08 -2.58
CA ARG A 370 18.45 -19.80 -3.47
C ARG A 370 17.26 -20.31 -2.68
N GLY A 371 16.18 -20.49 -3.41
CA GLY A 371 14.99 -21.14 -2.93
C GLY A 371 13.99 -20.21 -2.29
N ALA A 372 12.80 -20.74 -2.11
CA ALA A 372 11.68 -20.00 -1.56
C ALA A 372 11.72 -19.90 -0.02
N SER A 373 11.08 -18.87 0.51
CA SER A 373 10.82 -18.67 1.94
C SER A 373 9.40 -18.17 2.16
N VAL A 374 8.83 -18.48 3.32
CA VAL A 374 7.54 -17.92 3.73
C VAL A 374 7.70 -17.25 5.08
N PHE A 375 7.14 -16.05 5.19
CA PHE A 375 7.21 -15.21 6.38
C PHE A 375 5.82 -14.90 6.93
N ALA A 376 5.73 -14.86 8.26
CA ALA A 376 4.58 -14.33 8.99
C ALA A 376 5.02 -13.14 9.86
N LEU A 377 4.06 -12.36 10.34
CA LEU A 377 4.32 -11.24 11.22
C LEU A 377 4.89 -11.71 12.56
N SER A 378 5.83 -10.93 13.12
CA SER A 378 6.24 -11.00 14.53
C SER A 378 6.15 -9.64 15.17
N GLN A 379 5.60 -9.58 16.38
CA GLN A 379 5.56 -8.39 17.22
C GLN A 379 6.77 -8.32 18.17
N THR A 380 7.43 -9.45 18.47
CA THR A 380 8.47 -9.55 19.50
C THR A 380 9.89 -9.57 18.94
N GLY A 381 10.04 -9.53 17.62
CA GLY A 381 11.35 -9.55 16.95
C GLY A 381 11.40 -10.52 15.78
N ALA A 382 12.52 -10.57 15.07
CA ALA A 382 12.70 -11.45 13.91
C ALA A 382 13.24 -12.83 14.34
N SER A 383 12.79 -13.90 13.66
CA SER A 383 13.24 -15.28 13.88
C SER A 383 14.70 -15.52 13.46
N SER A 384 15.24 -14.66 12.59
CA SER A 384 16.63 -14.68 12.14
C SER A 384 17.12 -13.29 11.75
N SER A 385 18.47 -13.13 11.64
CA SER A 385 19.06 -11.89 11.13
C SER A 385 18.67 -11.62 9.66
N ALA A 386 18.55 -12.69 8.85
CA ALA A 386 18.10 -12.60 7.47
C ALA A 386 16.64 -12.10 7.39
N ALA A 387 15.73 -12.67 8.19
CA ALA A 387 14.34 -12.21 8.26
C ALA A 387 14.22 -10.75 8.70
N ARG A 388 15.06 -10.31 9.66
CA ARG A 388 15.10 -8.90 10.09
C ARG A 388 15.57 -7.98 8.97
N TRP A 389 16.64 -8.37 8.29
CA TRP A 389 17.18 -7.59 7.18
C TRP A 389 16.16 -7.43 6.06
N LEU A 390 15.51 -8.54 5.67
CA LEU A 390 14.48 -8.55 4.63
C LEU A 390 13.30 -7.65 5.03
N ALA A 391 12.74 -7.81 6.23
CA ALA A 391 11.65 -6.95 6.69
C ALA A 391 12.03 -5.46 6.71
N ASN A 392 13.26 -5.13 7.10
CA ASN A 392 13.72 -3.74 7.06
C ASN A 392 13.83 -3.22 5.63
N LYS A 393 14.23 -4.05 4.67
CA LYS A 393 14.30 -3.69 3.25
C LYS A 393 12.90 -3.45 2.69
N GLU A 394 12.00 -4.41 2.86
CA GLU A 394 10.62 -4.34 2.38
C GLU A 394 9.85 -3.15 2.98
N ASN A 395 10.07 -2.86 4.26
CA ASN A 395 9.45 -1.70 4.93
C ASN A 395 9.94 -0.35 4.38
N GLN A 396 10.96 -0.31 3.52
CA GLN A 396 11.42 0.91 2.83
C GLN A 396 10.73 1.15 1.49
N ALA A 397 9.91 0.23 1.01
CA ALA A 397 9.18 0.35 -0.26
C ALA A 397 8.42 1.68 -0.38
N ASP A 398 7.78 2.15 0.71
CA ASP A 398 7.07 3.43 0.75
C ASP A 398 7.97 4.65 0.47
N ARG A 399 9.26 4.57 0.80
CA ARG A 399 10.23 5.64 0.51
C ARG A 399 10.63 5.64 -0.96
N VAL A 400 10.86 4.46 -1.54
CA VAL A 400 11.24 4.29 -2.95
C VAL A 400 10.05 4.63 -3.85
N GLY A 401 8.89 4.05 -3.56
CA GLY A 401 7.62 4.31 -4.26
C GLY A 401 7.09 5.73 -4.08
N GLY A 402 7.59 6.46 -3.07
CA GLY A 402 7.31 7.87 -2.86
C GLY A 402 5.93 8.13 -2.24
N VAL A 403 5.78 7.82 -0.97
CA VAL A 403 4.58 8.15 -0.19
C VAL A 403 4.70 9.55 0.41
N ASN A 404 3.62 10.33 0.37
CA ASN A 404 3.52 11.59 1.08
C ASN A 404 3.36 11.35 2.59
N VAL A 405 4.48 11.15 3.29
CA VAL A 405 4.49 10.84 4.75
C VAL A 405 3.95 11.96 5.64
N GLY A 406 3.78 13.16 5.11
CA GLY A 406 3.21 14.33 5.80
C GLY A 406 1.69 14.39 5.75
N SER A 407 1.00 13.53 4.99
CA SER A 407 -0.45 13.52 4.93
C SER A 407 -1.05 12.96 6.23
N HIS A 408 -2.19 13.52 6.66
CA HIS A 408 -2.92 13.03 7.84
C HIS A 408 -3.32 11.56 7.68
N GLU A 409 -3.67 11.17 6.46
CA GLU A 409 -4.04 9.80 6.10
C GLU A 409 -2.91 8.78 6.36
N ALA A 410 -1.65 9.14 6.03
CA ALA A 410 -0.49 8.29 6.30
C ALA A 410 -0.22 8.09 7.81
N GLN A 411 -0.56 9.07 8.66
CA GLN A 411 -0.40 8.97 10.12
C GLN A 411 -1.46 8.05 10.72
N VAL A 412 -2.72 8.17 10.30
CA VAL A 412 -3.83 7.31 10.73
C VAL A 412 -3.58 5.86 10.32
N GLN A 413 -3.10 5.63 9.10
CA GLN A 413 -2.75 4.30 8.60
C GLN A 413 -1.70 3.61 9.47
N ARG A 414 -0.65 4.32 9.90
CA ARG A 414 0.38 3.76 10.78
C ARG A 414 -0.18 3.33 12.14
N ALA A 415 -1.06 4.13 12.73
CA ALA A 415 -1.66 3.81 14.02
C ALA A 415 -2.54 2.55 13.98
N LEU A 416 -3.26 2.32 12.86
CA LEU A 416 -4.12 1.15 12.68
C LEU A 416 -3.34 -0.14 12.43
N LEU A 417 -2.13 -0.07 11.89
CA LEU A 417 -1.29 -1.24 11.58
C LEU A 417 -0.69 -1.92 12.82
N ASP A 418 -0.69 -1.29 13.98
CA ASP A 418 -0.06 -1.83 15.20
C ASP A 418 -0.98 -2.73 16.05
N MET A 419 -2.18 -3.07 15.55
CA MET A 419 -3.21 -3.80 16.32
C MET A 419 -3.29 -5.31 16.01
N SER A 420 -2.29 -5.92 15.36
CA SER A 420 -2.30 -7.36 15.04
C SER A 420 -2.41 -8.24 16.29
N THR A 421 -3.26 -9.27 16.24
CA THR A 421 -3.53 -10.17 17.37
C THR A 421 -2.66 -11.43 17.32
N THR A 422 -2.43 -12.05 18.47
CA THR A 422 -1.72 -13.34 18.56
C THR A 422 -2.45 -14.45 17.78
N ALA A 423 -3.79 -14.44 17.79
CA ALA A 423 -4.60 -15.41 17.03
C ALA A 423 -4.34 -15.30 15.53
N GLN A 424 -4.35 -14.09 14.99
CA GLN A 424 -4.06 -13.82 13.57
C GLN A 424 -2.64 -14.29 13.19
N ILE A 425 -1.63 -14.05 14.03
CA ILE A 425 -0.26 -14.51 13.80
C ILE A 425 -0.18 -16.04 13.77
N ASN A 426 -0.87 -16.74 14.69
CA ASN A 426 -0.90 -18.19 14.72
C ASN A 426 -1.56 -18.78 13.46
N ASP A 427 -2.64 -18.18 12.98
CA ASP A 427 -3.29 -18.61 11.74
C ASP A 427 -2.42 -18.29 10.51
N SER A 428 -1.67 -17.19 10.53
CA SER A 428 -0.64 -16.89 9.51
C SER A 428 0.46 -17.95 9.47
N LEU A 429 0.92 -18.44 10.62
CA LEU A 429 1.91 -19.52 10.69
C LEU A 429 1.38 -20.84 10.12
N LYS A 430 0.11 -21.19 10.36
CA LYS A 430 -0.52 -22.36 9.75
C LYS A 430 -0.62 -22.22 8.23
N LEU A 431 -1.06 -21.06 7.74
CA LEU A 431 -1.13 -20.76 6.31
C LEU A 431 0.25 -20.85 5.66
N GLY A 432 1.25 -20.20 6.26
CA GLY A 432 2.64 -20.23 5.78
C GLY A 432 3.20 -21.64 5.75
N GLY A 433 2.91 -22.47 6.76
CA GLY A 433 3.33 -23.88 6.81
C GLY A 433 2.71 -24.73 5.68
N ALA A 434 1.43 -24.51 5.39
CA ALA A 434 0.74 -25.16 4.29
C ALA A 434 1.36 -24.78 2.93
N MET A 435 1.60 -23.48 2.68
CA MET A 435 2.23 -23.00 1.45
C MET A 435 3.66 -23.51 1.29
N LEU A 436 4.47 -23.43 2.33
CA LEU A 436 5.87 -23.89 2.30
C LEU A 436 5.97 -25.38 1.96
N GLY A 437 5.03 -26.21 2.47
CA GLY A 437 4.94 -27.64 2.16
C GLY A 437 4.65 -27.89 0.68
N GLU A 438 3.76 -27.12 0.07
CA GLU A 438 3.39 -27.28 -1.34
C GLU A 438 4.47 -26.74 -2.29
N ILE A 439 5.14 -25.63 -1.93
CA ILE A 439 6.29 -25.11 -2.69
C ILE A 439 7.43 -26.16 -2.73
N ARG A 440 7.68 -26.84 -1.63
CA ARG A 440 8.63 -27.98 -1.62
C ARG A 440 8.22 -29.07 -2.59
N GLY A 441 6.91 -29.34 -2.72
CA GLY A 441 6.35 -30.40 -3.55
C GLY A 441 6.58 -30.24 -5.05
N ILE A 442 6.78 -29.02 -5.55
CA ILE A 442 7.13 -28.75 -6.96
C ILE A 442 8.64 -28.86 -7.25
N GLY A 443 9.43 -29.41 -6.32
CA GLY A 443 10.88 -29.49 -6.47
C GLY A 443 11.61 -28.15 -6.28
N ALA A 444 10.91 -27.10 -5.88
CA ALA A 444 11.53 -25.83 -5.52
C ALA A 444 12.38 -26.02 -4.25
N ARG A 445 13.61 -25.53 -4.30
CA ARG A 445 14.46 -25.51 -3.10
C ARG A 445 13.85 -24.56 -2.09
N LEU A 446 13.88 -24.92 -0.81
CA LEU A 446 13.53 -24.01 0.27
C LEU A 446 14.79 -23.37 0.84
N HIS A 447 14.78 -22.04 0.97
CA HIS A 447 15.86 -21.33 1.66
C HIS A 447 15.84 -21.65 3.16
N LYS A 448 14.63 -21.71 3.75
CA LYS A 448 14.42 -22.18 5.13
C LYS A 448 13.33 -23.24 5.16
N PRO A 449 13.51 -24.31 5.95
CA PRO A 449 12.55 -25.42 6.01
C PRO A 449 11.29 -25.11 6.86
N ARG A 450 11.22 -23.93 7.44
CA ARG A 450 10.13 -23.46 8.32
C ARG A 450 9.71 -22.05 7.95
N VAL A 451 8.50 -21.67 8.36
CA VAL A 451 8.03 -20.28 8.28
C VAL A 451 8.90 -19.42 9.21
N GLU A 452 9.44 -18.34 8.69
CA GLU A 452 10.16 -17.34 9.44
C GLU A 452 9.23 -16.20 9.87
N GLN A 453 9.67 -15.39 10.83
CA GLN A 453 8.86 -14.27 11.33
C GLN A 453 9.72 -13.01 11.44
N ALA A 454 9.12 -11.85 11.08
CA ALA A 454 9.71 -10.54 11.31
C ALA A 454 8.63 -9.44 11.26
N GLY A 455 9.04 -8.19 11.49
CA GLY A 455 8.15 -7.02 11.55
C GLY A 455 7.81 -6.45 10.19
N PHE A 456 7.25 -7.24 9.26
CA PHE A 456 6.81 -6.78 7.95
C PHE A 456 5.59 -5.87 8.07
N ALA A 457 5.69 -4.63 7.59
CA ALA A 457 4.59 -3.66 7.67
C ALA A 457 3.35 -4.12 6.88
N VAL A 458 3.56 -4.74 5.72
CA VAL A 458 2.48 -5.23 4.86
C VAL A 458 1.69 -6.39 5.46
N LEU A 459 2.23 -7.10 6.47
CA LEU A 459 1.54 -8.20 7.16
C LEU A 459 0.77 -7.77 8.42
N LYS A 460 0.75 -6.48 8.72
CA LYS A 460 0.07 -5.93 9.91
C LYS A 460 -1.44 -5.78 9.68
N ALA A 461 -2.13 -6.87 9.31
CA ALA A 461 -3.58 -6.93 9.25
C ALA A 461 -4.09 -7.60 10.54
N PRO A 462 -4.81 -6.89 11.42
CA PRO A 462 -5.15 -7.39 12.76
C PRO A 462 -6.15 -8.56 12.73
N ASP A 463 -6.89 -8.70 11.66
CA ASP A 463 -8.06 -9.56 11.50
C ASP A 463 -7.97 -10.54 10.30
N ILE A 464 -6.84 -10.55 9.57
CA ILE A 464 -6.65 -11.39 8.38
C ILE A 464 -5.35 -12.20 8.52
N PRO A 465 -5.40 -13.56 8.44
CA PRO A 465 -4.19 -14.37 8.33
C PRO A 465 -3.36 -13.94 7.12
N SER A 466 -2.11 -13.53 7.35
CA SER A 466 -1.28 -12.84 6.37
C SER A 466 0.11 -13.45 6.28
N VAL A 467 0.58 -13.74 5.06
CA VAL A 467 1.92 -14.25 4.80
C VAL A 467 2.59 -13.48 3.66
N LEU A 468 3.93 -13.41 3.71
CA LEU A 468 4.76 -12.97 2.61
C LEU A 468 5.54 -14.17 2.09
N VAL A 469 5.46 -14.39 0.78
CA VAL A 469 6.11 -15.51 0.09
C VAL A 469 7.23 -14.95 -0.78
N GLU A 470 8.48 -15.27 -0.43
CA GLU A 470 9.62 -15.13 -1.31
C GLU A 470 9.67 -16.33 -2.23
N THR A 471 9.39 -16.12 -3.49
CA THR A 471 9.25 -17.20 -4.47
C THR A 471 10.59 -17.78 -4.90
N ALA A 472 11.64 -16.96 -4.92
CA ALA A 472 13.03 -17.25 -5.19
C ALA A 472 13.87 -15.98 -4.94
N PHE A 473 15.20 -16.07 -5.00
CA PHE A 473 16.08 -14.90 -4.92
C PHE A 473 16.49 -14.43 -6.31
N ILE A 474 15.91 -13.30 -6.79
CA ILE A 474 16.18 -12.76 -8.14
C ILE A 474 17.65 -12.38 -8.36
N SER A 475 18.42 -12.14 -7.28
CA SER A 475 19.85 -11.86 -7.33
C SER A 475 20.69 -13.06 -7.79
N ASN A 476 20.14 -14.28 -7.74
CA ASN A 476 20.80 -15.49 -8.21
C ASN A 476 20.46 -15.71 -9.69
N PRO A 477 21.45 -15.82 -10.62
CA PRO A 477 21.19 -15.96 -12.05
C PRO A 477 20.35 -17.18 -12.44
N GLU A 478 20.51 -18.32 -11.72
CA GLU A 478 19.73 -19.53 -11.98
C GLU A 478 18.27 -19.37 -11.53
N GLU A 479 18.07 -18.72 -10.39
CA GLU A 479 16.72 -18.41 -9.86
C GLU A 479 16.03 -17.35 -10.71
N GLU A 480 16.77 -16.31 -11.18
CA GLU A 480 16.24 -15.31 -12.12
C GLU A 480 15.76 -15.98 -13.42
N ALA A 481 16.54 -16.92 -13.96
CA ALA A 481 16.16 -17.66 -15.16
C ALA A 481 14.87 -18.48 -14.94
N LYS A 482 14.73 -19.13 -13.77
CA LYS A 482 13.48 -19.83 -13.38
C LYS A 482 12.31 -18.88 -13.26
N LEU A 483 12.46 -17.76 -12.54
CA LEU A 483 11.41 -16.75 -12.36
C LEU A 483 10.88 -16.21 -13.68
N ARG A 484 11.71 -16.11 -14.72
CA ARG A 484 11.33 -15.73 -16.07
C ARG A 484 10.59 -16.82 -16.84
N SER A 485 10.72 -18.09 -16.42
CA SER A 485 10.06 -19.23 -17.09
C SER A 485 8.57 -19.25 -16.78
N VAL A 486 7.76 -19.29 -17.83
CA VAL A 486 6.30 -19.43 -17.71
C VAL A 486 5.94 -20.70 -16.95
N ALA A 487 6.61 -21.83 -17.25
CA ALA A 487 6.36 -23.10 -16.59
C ALA A 487 6.58 -23.02 -15.08
N TYR A 488 7.68 -22.40 -14.63
CA TYR A 488 7.94 -22.23 -13.20
C TYR A 488 6.92 -21.31 -12.52
N GLN A 489 6.48 -20.22 -13.20
CA GLN A 489 5.45 -19.35 -12.68
C GLN A 489 4.10 -20.07 -12.55
N GLU A 490 3.75 -20.95 -13.49
CA GLU A 490 2.56 -21.82 -13.41
C GLU A 490 2.65 -22.81 -12.23
N ASP A 491 3.78 -23.54 -12.14
CA ASP A 491 4.04 -24.49 -11.04
C ASP A 491 3.94 -23.80 -9.66
N LEU A 492 4.47 -22.58 -9.57
CA LEU A 492 4.44 -21.78 -8.36
C LEU A 492 3.01 -21.36 -7.99
N ALA A 493 2.24 -20.88 -8.97
CA ALA A 493 0.84 -20.52 -8.75
C ALA A 493 0.00 -21.74 -8.34
N ASP A 494 0.27 -22.93 -8.91
CA ASP A 494 -0.35 -24.19 -8.52
C ASP A 494 0.01 -24.59 -7.07
N ALA A 495 1.28 -24.45 -6.71
CA ALA A 495 1.73 -24.75 -5.34
C ALA A 495 1.09 -23.81 -4.32
N LEU A 496 1.03 -22.51 -4.60
CA LEU A 496 0.36 -21.54 -3.74
C LEU A 496 -1.13 -21.84 -3.61
N MET A 497 -1.80 -22.20 -4.71
CA MET A 497 -3.21 -22.56 -4.69
C MET A 497 -3.48 -23.81 -3.85
N ARG A 498 -2.65 -24.87 -3.99
CA ARG A 498 -2.75 -26.05 -3.14
C ARG A 498 -2.50 -25.71 -1.67
N GLY A 499 -1.58 -24.80 -1.36
CA GLY A 499 -1.33 -24.30 -0.02
C GLY A 499 -2.57 -23.64 0.60
N ILE A 500 -3.26 -22.79 -0.18
CA ILE A 500 -4.53 -22.15 0.22
C ILE A 500 -5.59 -23.21 0.49
N HIS A 501 -5.80 -24.17 -0.40
CA HIS A 501 -6.75 -25.26 -0.21
C HIS A 501 -6.45 -26.09 1.04
N ARG A 502 -5.18 -26.45 1.24
CA ARG A 502 -4.74 -27.22 2.40
C ARG A 502 -4.98 -26.48 3.70
N TYR A 503 -4.74 -25.17 3.71
CA TYR A 503 -5.06 -24.34 4.88
C TYR A 503 -6.56 -24.36 5.19
N PHE A 504 -7.42 -24.11 4.22
CA PHE A 504 -8.87 -24.09 4.43
C PHE A 504 -9.48 -25.46 4.73
N ALA A 505 -8.87 -26.56 4.28
CA ALA A 505 -9.28 -27.90 4.65
C ALA A 505 -9.16 -28.16 6.16
N GLN A 506 -8.21 -27.52 6.83
CA GLN A 506 -7.95 -27.64 8.27
C GLN A 506 -8.52 -26.49 9.10
N ASN A 507 -8.71 -25.32 8.47
CA ASN A 507 -9.17 -24.09 9.09
C ASN A 507 -10.33 -23.53 8.24
N PRO A 508 -11.55 -24.08 8.38
CA PRO A 508 -12.68 -23.60 7.59
C PRO A 508 -12.91 -22.11 7.84
N PRO A 509 -13.24 -21.34 6.80
CA PRO A 509 -13.44 -19.91 6.92
C PRO A 509 -14.51 -19.60 7.96
N LEU A 510 -14.25 -18.60 8.82
CA LEU A 510 -15.22 -18.15 9.82
C LEU A 510 -16.51 -17.71 9.13
N ALA A 511 -17.66 -18.07 9.70
CA ALA A 511 -18.96 -17.61 9.23
C ALA A 511 -19.03 -16.08 9.40
N ARG A 512 -18.75 -15.34 8.32
CA ARG A 512 -19.03 -13.90 8.23
C ARG A 512 -20.32 -13.78 7.43
N SER A 513 -21.39 -13.23 8.00
CA SER A 513 -22.60 -12.89 7.25
C SER A 513 -22.22 -11.78 6.25
N ARG A 514 -22.02 -12.16 5.00
CA ARG A 514 -21.97 -11.22 3.88
C ARG A 514 -23.35 -11.33 3.23
N GLU A 515 -24.22 -10.39 3.52
CA GLU A 515 -25.44 -10.20 2.75
C GLU A 515 -25.00 -9.71 1.36
N LEU A 516 -25.40 -10.46 0.34
CA LEU A 516 -25.15 -10.14 -1.07
C LEU A 516 -26.21 -9.14 -1.56
#